data_0680b18bfeac132b5576b1fb2d5b70ee
#
_entry.id   0680b18bfeac132b5576b1fb2d5b70ee
#
_cell.length_a   1.000
_cell.length_b   1.000
_cell.length_c   1.000
_cell.angle_alpha   90.00
_cell.angle_beta   90.00
_cell.angle_gamma   90.00
#
_symmetry.space_group_name_H-M   'P 1'
#
loop_
_entity.id
_entity.type
_entity.pdbx_description
1 polymer ?
#
loop_
_entity_poly.entity_id
_entity_poly.type
_entity_poly.pdbx_seq_one_letter_code
_entity_poly.pdbx_strand_id
1 'polypeptide(L)'
;MLYPTQARAEWVVNHPSDGPMELDYKKRETLERWTWCDALYMAPPVYVKLYVLTGDKRFIKFMNKEYKATYDLLFDKDERLFYRDSRYLTQKEANGAKIFWGRGNGWVLGGLAEMLQDFPKKDKNRKFYEDLFVTLSERAAKLQSPDGFWHASMLDPASYPSPETSATGFIVYA
;
A
#
# COMPACT_ATOMS: atom_id res chain seq x y z
N MET A 1 13.11 -20.22 12.14
CA MET A 1 13.28 -18.76 11.84
C MET A 1 11.99 -17.92 11.91
N LEU A 2 10.81 -18.54 12.10
CA LEU A 2 9.52 -17.81 12.24
C LEU A 2 9.35 -17.12 13.61
N TYR A 3 9.95 -17.64 14.66
CA TYR A 3 9.71 -17.20 16.04
C TYR A 3 9.91 -15.69 16.29
N PRO A 4 11.00 -15.05 15.87
CA PRO A 4 11.17 -13.61 16.13
C PRO A 4 10.12 -12.74 15.42
N THR A 5 9.77 -13.07 14.18
CA THR A 5 8.75 -12.35 13.40
C THR A 5 7.38 -12.53 14.03
N GLN A 6 7.02 -13.74 14.40
CA GLN A 6 5.75 -14.04 15.07
C GLN A 6 5.65 -13.30 16.42
N ALA A 7 6.67 -13.41 17.27
CA ALA A 7 6.69 -12.74 18.58
C ALA A 7 6.55 -11.22 18.44
N ARG A 8 7.21 -10.60 17.45
CA ARG A 8 7.06 -9.18 17.19
C ARG A 8 5.67 -8.82 16.69
N ALA A 9 5.11 -9.59 15.79
CA ALA A 9 3.75 -9.39 15.29
C ALA A 9 2.71 -9.57 16.40
N GLU A 10 2.87 -10.58 17.27
CA GLU A 10 2.03 -10.78 18.46
C GLU A 10 2.09 -9.57 19.41
N TRP A 11 3.29 -9.04 19.64
CA TRP A 11 3.43 -7.85 20.45
C TRP A 11 2.65 -6.67 19.84
N VAL A 12 2.79 -6.41 18.55
CA VAL A 12 2.09 -5.33 17.84
C VAL A 12 0.57 -5.47 17.91
N VAL A 13 0.03 -6.66 17.65
CA VAL A 13 -1.44 -6.87 17.67
C VAL A 13 -2.04 -6.80 19.07
N ASN A 14 -1.22 -7.03 20.11
CA ASN A 14 -1.63 -6.88 21.50
C ASN A 14 -1.47 -5.45 22.04
N HIS A 15 -0.69 -4.61 21.35
CA HIS A 15 -0.44 -3.21 21.71
C HIS A 15 -0.65 -2.31 20.48
N PRO A 16 -1.85 -2.32 19.87
CA PRO A 16 -2.11 -1.50 18.69
C PRO A 16 -2.07 -0.02 19.07
N SER A 17 -1.49 0.79 18.20
CA SER A 17 -1.56 2.24 18.36
C SER A 17 -2.93 2.76 17.95
N ASP A 18 -3.43 3.75 18.66
CA ASP A 18 -4.61 4.55 18.32
C ASP A 18 -4.22 5.97 17.87
N GLY A 19 -2.93 6.18 17.54
CA GLY A 19 -2.41 7.44 17.03
C GLY A 19 -3.07 7.87 15.71
N PRO A 20 -2.90 9.15 15.33
CA PRO A 20 -3.47 9.69 14.11
C PRO A 20 -2.87 9.02 12.85
N MET A 21 -3.61 9.06 11.76
CA MET A 21 -3.15 8.58 10.45
C MET A 21 -2.41 9.65 9.64
N GLU A 22 -2.52 10.92 10.03
CA GLU A 22 -1.79 12.03 9.43
C GLU A 22 -0.33 11.99 9.85
N LEU A 23 0.55 11.81 8.86
CA LEU A 23 1.99 11.65 9.11
C LEU A 23 2.64 12.97 9.51
N ASP A 24 3.26 13.00 10.68
CA ASP A 24 4.15 14.05 11.15
C ASP A 24 5.41 13.41 11.76
N TYR A 25 6.55 13.50 11.07
CA TYR A 25 7.83 12.92 11.54
C TYR A 25 8.33 13.44 12.89
N LYS A 26 7.79 14.55 13.37
CA LYS A 26 8.11 15.10 14.69
C LYS A 26 7.31 14.44 15.82
N LYS A 27 6.27 13.67 15.46
CA LYS A 27 5.35 13.02 16.40
C LYS A 27 5.45 11.52 16.27
N ARG A 28 6.06 10.89 17.28
CA ARG A 28 6.30 9.44 17.28
C ARG A 28 5.03 8.62 17.07
N GLU A 29 3.91 9.02 17.65
CA GLU A 29 2.62 8.35 17.56
C GLU A 29 2.10 8.22 16.11
N THR A 30 2.52 9.13 15.21
CA THR A 30 2.15 9.06 13.78
C THR A 30 2.99 8.03 13.00
N LEU A 31 4.07 7.53 13.59
CA LEU A 31 4.96 6.54 13.00
C LEU A 31 4.62 5.09 13.43
N GLU A 32 3.69 4.95 14.36
CA GLU A 32 3.32 3.64 14.94
C GLU A 32 2.21 2.94 14.13
N ARG A 33 1.59 3.67 13.21
CA ARG A 33 0.53 3.16 12.32
C ARG A 33 1.01 3.14 10.86
N TRP A 34 0.19 2.58 9.98
CA TRP A 34 0.51 2.49 8.55
C TRP A 34 0.16 3.80 7.83
N THR A 35 0.89 4.87 8.17
CA THR A 35 0.60 6.25 7.77
C THR A 35 1.13 6.64 6.39
N TRP A 36 1.77 5.71 5.67
CA TRP A 36 2.17 5.89 4.27
C TRP A 36 1.97 4.59 3.46
N CYS A 37 1.80 4.73 2.15
CA CYS A 37 1.37 3.64 1.27
C CYS A 37 2.36 2.47 1.21
N ASP A 38 3.64 2.69 1.44
CA ASP A 38 4.67 1.62 1.45
C ASP A 38 4.38 0.54 2.51
N ALA A 39 3.72 0.92 3.61
CA ALA A 39 3.31 -0.03 4.64
C ALA A 39 2.40 -1.14 4.09
N LEU A 40 1.66 -0.86 3.02
CA LEU A 40 0.74 -1.82 2.37
C LEU A 40 1.46 -2.92 1.58
N TYR A 41 2.77 -2.80 1.38
CA TYR A 41 3.63 -3.90 0.93
C TYR A 41 4.29 -4.63 2.11
N MET A 42 4.84 -3.84 3.05
CA MET A 42 5.75 -4.35 4.08
C MET A 42 5.04 -5.27 5.09
N ALA A 43 3.82 -4.94 5.48
CA ALA A 43 3.15 -5.58 6.59
C ALA A 43 2.06 -6.60 6.19
N PRO A 44 1.12 -6.32 5.26
CA PRO A 44 -0.02 -7.19 5.01
C PRO A 44 0.33 -8.64 4.67
N PRO A 45 1.33 -8.94 3.79
CA PRO A 45 1.68 -10.33 3.48
C PRO A 45 2.15 -11.11 4.70
N VAL A 46 2.88 -10.45 5.62
CA VAL A 46 3.35 -11.07 6.86
C VAL A 46 2.19 -11.47 7.76
N TYR A 47 1.24 -10.55 7.98
CA TYR A 47 0.08 -10.81 8.84
C TYR A 47 -0.85 -11.87 8.26
N VAL A 48 -1.05 -11.89 6.93
CA VAL A 48 -1.82 -12.94 6.25
C VAL A 48 -1.14 -14.29 6.43
N LYS A 49 0.17 -14.39 6.16
CA LYS A 49 0.94 -15.63 6.35
C LYS A 49 0.90 -16.12 7.80
N LEU A 50 1.05 -15.23 8.78
CA LEU A 50 0.93 -15.60 10.20
C LEU A 50 -0.47 -16.11 10.54
N TYR A 51 -1.53 -15.46 10.03
CA TYR A 51 -2.89 -15.95 10.21
C TYR A 51 -3.09 -17.35 9.62
N VAL A 52 -2.61 -17.60 8.41
CA VAL A 52 -2.74 -18.92 7.75
C VAL A 52 -1.97 -19.99 8.51
N LEU A 53 -0.77 -19.68 8.99
CA LEU A 53 0.10 -20.62 9.70
C LEU A 53 -0.37 -20.93 11.12
N THR A 54 -0.93 -19.96 11.83
CA THR A 54 -1.27 -20.11 13.26
C THR A 54 -2.75 -20.27 13.55
N GLY A 55 -3.63 -19.87 12.60
CA GLY A 55 -5.07 -19.79 12.82
C GLY A 55 -5.49 -18.61 13.71
N ASP A 56 -4.55 -17.77 14.18
CA ASP A 56 -4.83 -16.66 15.07
C ASP A 56 -5.46 -15.48 14.33
N LYS A 57 -6.75 -15.29 14.58
CA LYS A 57 -7.57 -14.24 13.93
C LYS A 57 -7.17 -12.82 14.32
N ARG A 58 -6.35 -12.62 15.36
CA ARG A 58 -5.86 -11.28 15.74
C ARG A 58 -5.05 -10.67 14.60
N PHE A 59 -4.20 -11.47 13.93
CA PHE A 59 -3.37 -11.03 12.82
C PHE A 59 -4.20 -10.46 11.66
N ILE A 60 -5.17 -11.23 11.18
CA ILE A 60 -5.99 -10.78 10.04
C ILE A 60 -6.92 -9.61 10.41
N LYS A 61 -7.41 -9.54 11.66
CA LYS A 61 -8.23 -8.42 12.14
C LYS A 61 -7.42 -7.13 12.20
N PHE A 62 -6.20 -7.19 12.76
CA PHE A 62 -5.30 -6.05 12.85
C PHE A 62 -4.92 -5.55 11.45
N MET A 63 -4.49 -6.45 10.58
CA MET A 63 -4.15 -6.14 9.20
C MET A 63 -5.29 -5.44 8.47
N ASN A 64 -6.51 -5.98 8.55
CA ASN A 64 -7.69 -5.36 7.91
C ASN A 64 -7.99 -3.96 8.48
N LYS A 65 -7.83 -3.75 9.79
CA LYS A 65 -8.03 -2.44 10.44
C LYS A 65 -7.05 -1.41 9.88
N GLU A 66 -5.77 -1.71 9.92
CA GLU A 66 -4.73 -0.77 9.50
C GLU A 66 -4.74 -0.55 7.98
N TYR A 67 -4.92 -1.61 7.18
CA TYR A 67 -5.02 -1.47 5.73
C TYR A 67 -6.15 -0.54 5.30
N LYS A 68 -7.35 -0.73 5.88
CA LYS A 68 -8.51 0.09 5.55
C LYS A 68 -8.34 1.53 6.03
N ALA A 69 -7.73 1.77 7.18
CA ALA A 69 -7.42 3.12 7.65
C ALA A 69 -6.47 3.85 6.68
N THR A 70 -5.43 3.16 6.18
CA THR A 70 -4.54 3.71 5.15
C THR A 70 -5.26 3.95 3.83
N TYR A 71 -6.09 2.99 3.39
CA TYR A 71 -6.91 3.13 2.19
C TYR A 71 -7.85 4.33 2.28
N ASP A 72 -8.59 4.46 3.38
CA ASP A 72 -9.58 5.53 3.57
C ASP A 72 -8.94 6.93 3.55
N LEU A 73 -7.69 7.05 4.02
CA LEU A 73 -6.96 8.31 4.01
C LEU A 73 -6.25 8.59 2.68
N LEU A 74 -5.59 7.58 2.09
CA LEU A 74 -4.62 7.81 1.02
C LEU A 74 -5.11 7.40 -0.37
N PHE A 75 -6.19 6.61 -0.51
CA PHE A 75 -6.68 6.22 -1.82
C PHE A 75 -7.57 7.30 -2.43
N ASP A 76 -7.11 7.88 -3.53
CA ASP A 76 -7.92 8.81 -4.33
C ASP A 76 -8.85 8.03 -5.26
N LYS A 77 -10.15 8.15 -5.02
CA LYS A 77 -11.17 7.38 -5.76
C LYS A 77 -11.35 7.85 -7.20
N ASP A 78 -11.08 9.13 -7.48
CA ASP A 78 -11.21 9.69 -8.83
C ASP A 78 -10.03 9.25 -9.69
N GLU A 79 -8.81 9.38 -9.17
CA GLU A 79 -7.59 8.97 -9.86
C GLU A 79 -7.30 7.48 -9.74
N ARG A 80 -7.91 6.79 -8.79
CA ARG A 80 -7.69 5.36 -8.49
C ARG A 80 -6.22 5.02 -8.22
N LEU A 81 -5.57 5.91 -7.46
CA LEU A 81 -4.15 5.85 -7.06
C LEU A 81 -4.01 6.19 -5.59
N PHE A 82 -2.90 5.76 -5.00
CA PHE A 82 -2.54 6.10 -3.63
C PHE A 82 -1.62 7.32 -3.58
N TYR A 83 -1.95 8.30 -2.75
CA TYR A 83 -0.96 9.25 -2.26
C TYR A 83 0.09 8.51 -1.43
N ARG A 84 1.29 9.06 -1.39
CA ARG A 84 2.37 8.49 -0.57
C ARG A 84 2.01 8.52 0.91
N ASP A 85 1.62 9.69 1.41
CA ASP A 85 1.19 9.96 2.78
C ASP A 85 0.34 11.24 2.83
N SER A 86 -0.21 11.58 4.01
CA SER A 86 -1.14 12.69 4.18
C SER A 86 -0.60 14.05 3.75
N ARG A 87 0.72 14.27 3.72
CA ARG A 87 1.33 15.55 3.33
C ARG A 87 1.16 15.86 1.85
N TYR A 88 0.85 14.84 1.02
CA TYR A 88 0.66 14.99 -0.42
C TYR A 88 -0.80 15.20 -0.83
N LEU A 89 -1.77 15.11 0.09
CA LEU A 89 -3.21 15.22 -0.22
C LEU A 89 -3.59 16.58 -0.87
N THR A 90 -2.86 17.65 -0.56
CA THR A 90 -3.14 18.99 -1.06
C THR A 90 -2.09 19.53 -2.03
N GLN A 91 -0.98 18.80 -2.21
CA GLN A 91 0.10 19.22 -3.10
C GLN A 91 -0.22 18.91 -4.56
N LYS A 92 0.41 19.65 -5.46
CA LYS A 92 0.25 19.50 -6.90
C LYS A 92 1.58 19.41 -7.60
N GLU A 93 1.61 18.70 -8.72
CA GLU A 93 2.71 18.69 -9.68
C GLU A 93 2.81 20.02 -10.45
N ALA A 94 3.90 20.20 -11.19
CA ALA A 94 4.11 21.39 -12.01
C ALA A 94 3.02 21.61 -13.08
N ASN A 95 2.45 20.53 -13.61
CA ASN A 95 1.33 20.56 -14.55
C ASN A 95 -0.04 20.76 -13.89
N GLY A 96 -0.11 20.93 -12.55
CA GLY A 96 -1.34 21.08 -11.77
C GLY A 96 -2.04 19.79 -11.37
N ALA A 97 -1.53 18.62 -11.78
CA ALA A 97 -2.07 17.32 -11.39
C ALA A 97 -1.83 17.02 -9.90
N LYS A 98 -2.58 16.06 -9.35
CA LYS A 98 -2.32 15.48 -8.02
C LYS A 98 -1.01 14.69 -8.04
N ILE A 99 -0.31 14.65 -6.91
CA ILE A 99 0.99 13.96 -6.82
C ILE A 99 0.78 12.49 -6.47
N PHE A 100 1.05 11.60 -7.41
CA PHE A 100 1.05 10.15 -7.17
C PHE A 100 2.41 9.55 -7.55
N TRP A 101 3.10 9.08 -6.53
CA TRP A 101 4.43 8.50 -6.69
C TRP A 101 4.37 7.08 -7.26
N GLY A 102 5.07 6.86 -8.39
CA GLY A 102 5.05 5.60 -9.13
C GLY A 102 5.51 4.42 -8.29
N ARG A 103 6.65 4.52 -7.59
CA ARG A 103 7.14 3.46 -6.69
C ARG A 103 6.16 3.17 -5.56
N GLY A 104 5.51 4.18 -4.98
CA GLY A 104 4.53 4.00 -3.92
C GLY A 104 3.33 3.18 -4.38
N ASN A 105 2.79 3.48 -5.57
CA ASN A 105 1.71 2.70 -6.17
C ASN A 105 2.16 1.30 -6.59
N GLY A 106 3.41 1.16 -7.07
CA GLY A 106 4.03 -0.14 -7.32
C GLY A 106 4.14 -0.99 -6.03
N TRP A 107 4.53 -0.39 -4.90
CA TRP A 107 4.52 -1.06 -3.59
C TRP A 107 3.12 -1.60 -3.25
N VAL A 108 2.07 -0.80 -3.39
CA VAL A 108 0.71 -1.24 -3.07
C VAL A 108 0.28 -2.40 -3.96
N LEU A 109 0.53 -2.32 -5.27
CA LEU A 109 0.22 -3.40 -6.21
C LEU A 109 0.97 -4.69 -5.87
N GLY A 110 2.29 -4.61 -5.69
CA GLY A 110 3.11 -5.76 -5.31
C GLY A 110 2.67 -6.38 -3.98
N GLY A 111 2.31 -5.55 -2.99
CA GLY A 111 1.78 -6.01 -1.70
C GLY A 111 0.44 -6.73 -1.82
N LEU A 112 -0.46 -6.24 -2.68
CA LEU A 112 -1.72 -6.92 -2.98
C LEU A 112 -1.48 -8.26 -3.68
N ALA A 113 -0.59 -8.30 -4.69
CA ALA A 113 -0.24 -9.52 -5.39
C ALA A 113 0.31 -10.60 -4.44
N GLU A 114 1.27 -10.22 -3.56
CA GLU A 114 1.82 -11.12 -2.55
C GLU A 114 0.76 -11.59 -1.55
N MET A 115 0.02 -10.66 -0.98
CA MET A 115 -0.97 -10.96 0.04
C MET A 115 -2.08 -11.87 -0.47
N LEU A 116 -2.59 -11.63 -1.68
CA LEU A 116 -3.72 -12.36 -2.25
C LEU A 116 -3.39 -13.83 -2.57
N GLN A 117 -2.11 -14.19 -2.72
CA GLN A 117 -1.72 -15.58 -2.92
C GLN A 117 -2.10 -16.44 -1.70
N ASP A 118 -1.88 -15.93 -0.50
CA ASP A 118 -2.12 -16.64 0.77
C ASP A 118 -3.45 -16.26 1.44
N PHE A 119 -4.10 -15.16 1.02
CA PHE A 119 -5.33 -14.68 1.64
C PHE A 119 -6.46 -15.70 1.49
N PRO A 120 -7.12 -16.13 2.59
CA PRO A 120 -8.12 -17.19 2.53
C PRO A 120 -9.26 -16.87 1.56
N LYS A 121 -9.53 -17.78 0.62
CA LYS A 121 -10.53 -17.59 -0.44
C LYS A 121 -11.94 -17.30 0.07
N LYS A 122 -12.29 -17.81 1.27
CA LYS A 122 -13.61 -17.63 1.90
C LYS A 122 -13.69 -16.46 2.88
N ASP A 123 -12.60 -15.70 3.06
CA ASP A 123 -12.66 -14.53 3.95
C ASP A 123 -13.48 -13.42 3.31
N LYS A 124 -14.39 -12.84 4.10
CA LYS A 124 -15.31 -11.78 3.65
C LYS A 124 -14.63 -10.51 3.15
N ASN A 125 -13.40 -10.26 3.57
CA ASN A 125 -12.64 -9.07 3.15
C ASN A 125 -11.85 -9.32 1.86
N ARG A 126 -11.69 -10.57 1.39
CA ARG A 126 -10.90 -10.90 0.20
C ARG A 126 -11.36 -10.13 -1.02
N LYS A 127 -12.68 -10.06 -1.24
CA LYS A 127 -13.24 -9.32 -2.37
C LYS A 127 -12.81 -7.86 -2.42
N PHE A 128 -12.72 -7.18 -1.27
CA PHE A 128 -12.23 -5.80 -1.20
C PHE A 128 -10.81 -5.67 -1.78
N TYR A 129 -9.92 -6.59 -1.43
CA TYR A 129 -8.54 -6.57 -1.90
C TYR A 129 -8.41 -6.96 -3.37
N GLU A 130 -9.21 -7.90 -3.84
CA GLU A 130 -9.28 -8.28 -5.26
C GLU A 130 -9.80 -7.12 -6.12
N ASP A 131 -10.86 -6.45 -5.70
CA ASP A 131 -11.42 -5.29 -6.39
C ASP A 131 -10.43 -4.12 -6.42
N LEU A 132 -9.73 -3.88 -5.31
CA LEU A 132 -8.69 -2.86 -5.24
C LEU A 132 -7.51 -3.18 -6.15
N PHE A 133 -7.06 -4.44 -6.16
CA PHE A 133 -5.99 -4.90 -7.04
C PHE A 133 -6.33 -4.65 -8.52
N VAL A 134 -7.51 -5.06 -8.95
CA VAL A 134 -7.99 -4.83 -10.32
C VAL A 134 -8.06 -3.34 -10.64
N THR A 135 -8.68 -2.56 -9.75
CA THR A 135 -8.86 -1.10 -9.93
C THR A 135 -7.52 -0.38 -10.11
N LEU A 136 -6.54 -0.70 -9.26
CA LEU A 136 -5.22 -0.08 -9.29
C LEU A 136 -4.41 -0.56 -10.51
N SER A 137 -4.50 -1.85 -10.86
CA SER A 137 -3.84 -2.44 -12.04
C SER A 137 -4.35 -1.81 -13.34
N GLU A 138 -5.67 -1.67 -13.50
CA GLU A 138 -6.26 -1.00 -14.67
C GLU A 138 -5.80 0.45 -14.80
N ARG A 139 -5.68 1.15 -13.68
CA ARG A 139 -5.19 2.53 -13.70
C ARG A 139 -3.70 2.60 -14.03
N ALA A 140 -2.89 1.75 -13.42
CA ALA A 140 -1.46 1.67 -13.70
C ALA A 140 -1.20 1.36 -15.18
N ALA A 141 -1.92 0.39 -15.77
CA ALA A 141 -1.78 0.04 -17.18
C ALA A 141 -2.05 1.23 -18.12
N LYS A 142 -3.01 2.10 -17.79
CA LYS A 142 -3.32 3.32 -18.58
C LYS A 142 -2.25 4.41 -18.46
N LEU A 143 -1.38 4.32 -17.48
CA LEU A 143 -0.32 5.29 -17.19
C LEU A 143 1.06 4.78 -17.62
N GLN A 144 1.13 3.61 -18.25
CA GLN A 144 2.36 3.10 -18.83
C GLN A 144 2.78 3.97 -20.00
N SER A 145 4.05 4.38 -20.03
CA SER A 145 4.63 5.14 -21.14
C SER A 145 4.79 4.26 -22.39
N PRO A 146 4.86 4.87 -23.59
CA PRO A 146 5.02 4.11 -24.84
C PRO A 146 6.28 3.22 -24.90
N ASP A 147 7.28 3.53 -24.13
CA ASP A 147 8.53 2.76 -23.97
C ASP A 147 8.41 1.59 -22.97
N GLY A 148 7.22 1.40 -22.38
CA GLY A 148 6.91 0.30 -21.47
C GLY A 148 7.23 0.56 -19.99
N PHE A 149 7.71 1.75 -19.64
CA PHE A 149 8.07 2.11 -18.27
C PHE A 149 6.98 2.92 -17.54
N TRP A 150 7.15 3.04 -16.23
CA TRP A 150 6.47 4.03 -15.40
C TRP A 150 7.49 5.02 -14.83
N HIS A 151 7.00 6.22 -14.50
CA HIS A 151 7.83 7.34 -14.04
C HIS A 151 7.63 7.62 -12.55
N ALA A 152 8.51 8.47 -11.98
CA ALA A 152 8.41 8.83 -10.56
C ALA A 152 7.10 9.53 -10.23
N SER A 153 6.63 10.45 -11.08
CA SER A 153 5.25 10.95 -11.03
C SER A 153 4.38 10.24 -12.06
N MET A 154 3.27 9.64 -11.62
CA MET A 154 2.35 8.91 -12.49
C MET A 154 1.49 9.83 -13.36
N LEU A 155 1.26 11.09 -12.93
CA LEU A 155 0.40 12.05 -13.66
C LEU A 155 1.18 13.22 -14.28
N ASP A 156 2.49 13.30 -14.03
CA ASP A 156 3.37 14.30 -14.65
C ASP A 156 4.71 13.68 -15.08
N PRO A 157 4.69 12.68 -15.98
CA PRO A 157 5.91 12.04 -16.45
C PRO A 157 6.83 13.02 -17.19
N ALA A 158 6.31 14.13 -17.75
CA ALA A 158 7.10 15.11 -18.44
C ALA A 158 8.06 15.86 -17.51
N SER A 159 7.66 16.14 -16.28
CA SER A 159 8.52 16.75 -15.25
C SER A 159 9.55 15.76 -14.68
N TYR A 160 9.31 14.45 -14.85
CA TYR A 160 10.17 13.36 -14.35
C TYR A 160 10.43 12.34 -15.47
N PRO A 161 11.14 12.72 -16.55
CA PRO A 161 11.20 11.93 -17.79
C PRO A 161 12.00 10.63 -17.69
N SER A 162 12.80 10.46 -16.64
CA SER A 162 13.55 9.21 -16.46
C SER A 162 12.63 8.08 -16.04
N PRO A 163 12.75 6.88 -16.66
CA PRO A 163 12.08 5.68 -16.19
C PRO A 163 12.37 5.40 -14.72
N GLU A 164 11.36 5.03 -13.95
CA GLU A 164 11.52 4.65 -12.55
C GLU A 164 11.57 3.13 -12.46
N THR A 165 12.77 2.58 -12.25
CA THR A 165 13.03 1.13 -12.29
C THR A 165 12.22 0.36 -11.27
N SER A 166 12.09 0.87 -10.03
CA SER A 166 11.39 0.16 -8.97
C SER A 166 9.87 0.18 -9.17
N ALA A 167 9.28 1.30 -9.63
CA ALA A 167 7.87 1.34 -10.00
C ALA A 167 7.56 0.33 -11.09
N THR A 168 8.36 0.34 -12.16
CA THR A 168 8.22 -0.59 -13.28
C THR A 168 8.36 -2.03 -12.81
N GLY A 169 9.38 -2.35 -12.02
CA GLY A 169 9.59 -3.71 -11.51
C GLY A 169 8.43 -4.22 -10.65
N PHE A 170 7.89 -3.41 -9.74
CA PHE A 170 6.74 -3.81 -8.90
C PHE A 170 5.44 -3.94 -9.69
N ILE A 171 5.17 -3.04 -10.64
CA ILE A 171 3.94 -3.09 -11.44
C ILE A 171 3.98 -4.29 -12.39
N VAL A 172 5.13 -4.60 -12.99
CA VAL A 172 5.29 -5.79 -13.85
C VAL A 172 5.23 -7.09 -13.05
N TYR A 173 5.76 -7.09 -11.82
CA TYR A 173 5.65 -8.26 -10.92
C TYR A 173 4.20 -8.57 -10.55
N ALA A 174 3.40 -7.56 -10.26
CA ALA A 174 2.02 -7.70 -9.80
C ALA A 174 1.07 -8.17 -10.90
#